data_07b2e6513375231a1dcfc9bed2ca2a8f
#
_entry.id   07b2e6513375231a1dcfc9bed2ca2a8f
#
_cell.length_a   1.000
_cell.length_b   1.000
_cell.length_c   1.000
_cell.angle_alpha   90.00
_cell.angle_beta   90.00
_cell.angle_gamma   90.00
#
_symmetry.space_group_name_H-M   'P 1'
#
loop_
_entity.id
_entity.type
_entity.pdbx_description
1 polymer ?
#
loop_
_entity_poly.entity_id
_entity_poly.type
_entity_poly.pdbx_seq_one_letter_code
_entity_poly.pdbx_strand_id
1 'polypeptide(L)'
;GIIAWGILILVVVIVALVRPGKRSVSTVYWTAAQQWWASQDMYGSKELTQAGYHGFLYFPQSAVLSTPLAYLPLGVAEAVWRALGLSVLAWGFWRVAKLVALHSRGGPGLWFALASFLGIPTLTGSAQNGQFNIIITGLMAHALVDLFYRRWWRAALLLALGIALKPHVLVF
;
A
#
# COMPACT_ATOMS: atom_id res chain seq x y z
N GLY A 1 17.18 9.42 -5.86
CA GLY A 1 16.18 8.43 -5.39
C GLY A 1 15.62 8.75 -4.03
N ILE A 2 16.41 8.69 -2.95
CA ILE A 2 15.91 8.84 -1.56
C ILE A 2 15.19 10.18 -1.35
N ILE A 3 15.78 11.28 -1.80
CA ILE A 3 15.18 12.62 -1.68
C ILE A 3 13.80 12.67 -2.37
N ALA A 4 13.67 12.10 -3.57
CA ALA A 4 12.40 12.08 -4.30
C ALA A 4 11.31 11.32 -3.54
N TRP A 5 11.63 10.18 -2.92
CA TRP A 5 10.71 9.45 -2.06
C TRP A 5 10.34 10.23 -0.80
N GLY A 6 11.32 10.88 -0.16
CA GLY A 6 11.06 11.74 1.00
C GLY A 6 10.10 12.89 0.68
N ILE A 7 10.30 13.57 -0.46
CA ILE A 7 9.40 14.62 -0.93
C ILE A 7 8.03 14.06 -1.25
N LEU A 8 7.94 12.94 -1.96
CA LEU A 8 6.64 12.30 -2.29
C LEU A 8 5.86 11.95 -1.03
N ILE A 9 6.49 11.28 -0.07
CA ILE A 9 5.85 10.92 1.21
C ILE A 9 5.39 12.18 1.94
N LEU A 10 6.24 13.18 2.07
CA LEU A 10 5.91 14.42 2.75
C LEU A 10 4.70 15.12 2.10
N VAL A 11 4.71 15.28 0.78
CA VAL A 11 3.60 15.92 0.05
C VAL A 11 2.31 15.14 0.23
N VAL A 12 2.34 13.81 0.08
CA VAL A 12 1.15 12.96 0.20
C VAL A 12 0.60 12.99 1.63
N VAL A 13 1.45 12.98 2.65
CA VAL A 13 1.07 13.10 4.07
C VAL A 13 0.42 14.46 4.35
N ILE A 14 1.05 15.55 3.90
CA ILE A 14 0.49 16.90 4.08
C ILE A 14 -0.90 17.01 3.42
N VAL A 15 -1.03 16.50 2.19
CA VAL A 15 -2.33 16.52 1.48
C VAL A 15 -3.38 15.71 2.23
N ALA A 16 -3.01 14.54 2.78
CA ALA A 16 -3.91 13.70 3.57
C ALA A 16 -4.39 14.40 4.86
N LEU A 17 -3.49 15.13 5.53
CA LEU A 17 -3.83 15.87 6.76
C LEU A 17 -4.68 17.11 6.48
N VAL A 18 -4.38 17.85 5.40
CA VAL A 18 -5.07 19.12 5.08
C VAL A 18 -6.42 18.89 4.41
N ARG A 19 -6.54 17.81 3.63
CA ARG A 19 -7.76 17.48 2.86
C ARG A 19 -8.13 15.99 3.02
N PRO A 20 -8.47 15.56 4.25
CA PRO A 20 -8.79 14.16 4.52
C PRO A 20 -10.00 13.71 3.69
N GLY A 21 -9.97 12.48 3.21
CA GLY A 21 -11.04 11.87 2.41
C GLY A 21 -11.10 12.33 0.95
N LYS A 22 -10.41 13.41 0.55
CA LYS A 22 -10.47 13.89 -0.83
C LYS A 22 -9.82 12.88 -1.79
N ARG A 23 -10.62 12.35 -2.72
CA ARG A 23 -10.20 11.31 -3.69
C ARG A 23 -9.62 10.07 -3.03
N SER A 24 -10.06 9.73 -1.80
CA SER A 24 -9.52 8.61 -1.05
C SER A 24 -10.48 7.43 -1.09
N VAL A 25 -9.97 6.27 -1.47
CA VAL A 25 -10.68 4.99 -1.33
C VAL A 25 -10.44 4.33 0.02
N SER A 26 -9.50 4.85 0.82
CA SER A 26 -9.16 4.26 2.12
C SER A 26 -10.29 4.39 3.16
N THR A 27 -11.21 5.35 2.99
CA THR A 27 -12.44 5.45 3.78
C THR A 27 -13.27 4.18 3.71
N VAL A 28 -13.29 3.50 2.56
CA VAL A 28 -13.98 2.20 2.39
C VAL A 28 -13.39 1.14 3.34
N TYR A 29 -12.08 1.15 3.54
CA TYR A 29 -11.40 0.19 4.42
C TYR A 29 -11.72 0.44 5.89
N TRP A 30 -11.76 1.72 6.29
CA TRP A 30 -12.06 2.11 7.66
C TRP A 30 -13.52 1.83 8.02
N THR A 31 -14.45 2.18 7.12
CA THR A 31 -15.87 1.88 7.29
C THR A 31 -16.13 0.38 7.36
N ALA A 32 -15.53 -0.41 6.46
CA ALA A 32 -15.66 -1.87 6.50
C ALA A 32 -15.12 -2.48 7.79
N ALA A 33 -13.97 -1.98 8.30
CA ALA A 33 -13.43 -2.43 9.58
C ALA A 33 -14.37 -2.12 10.75
N GLN A 34 -14.95 -0.93 10.81
CA GLN A 34 -15.91 -0.56 11.84
C GLN A 34 -17.18 -1.43 11.79
N GLN A 35 -17.70 -1.66 10.57
CA GLN A 35 -18.89 -2.52 10.37
C GLN A 35 -18.61 -3.98 10.74
N TRP A 36 -17.43 -4.50 10.41
CA TRP A 36 -17.01 -5.85 10.83
C TRP A 36 -17.11 -6.03 12.33
N TRP A 37 -16.55 -5.09 13.11
CA TRP A 37 -16.56 -5.19 14.58
C TRP A 37 -17.93 -4.86 15.18
N ALA A 38 -18.78 -4.14 14.47
CA ALA A 38 -20.17 -3.89 14.86
C ALA A 38 -21.13 -5.03 14.46
N SER A 39 -20.62 -6.13 13.87
CA SER A 39 -21.44 -7.22 13.33
C SER A 39 -22.44 -6.77 12.28
N GLN A 40 -22.10 -5.74 11.51
CA GLN A 40 -22.92 -5.19 10.43
C GLN A 40 -22.45 -5.72 9.06
N ASP A 41 -23.33 -5.68 8.06
CA ASP A 41 -22.98 -6.09 6.70
C ASP A 41 -22.10 -5.03 6.01
N MET A 42 -20.81 -5.34 5.85
CA MET A 42 -19.86 -4.46 5.16
C MET A 42 -19.98 -4.52 3.63
N TYR A 43 -20.59 -5.57 3.07
CA TYR A 43 -20.73 -5.72 1.62
C TYR A 43 -21.96 -5.01 1.08
N GLY A 44 -23.06 -5.01 1.82
CA GLY A 44 -24.30 -4.30 1.49
C GLY A 44 -24.43 -2.93 2.15
N SER A 45 -23.33 -2.33 2.58
CA SER A 45 -23.31 -1.08 3.32
C SER A 45 -23.97 0.06 2.56
N LYS A 46 -25.03 0.62 3.16
CA LYS A 46 -25.73 1.82 2.63
C LYS A 46 -24.82 3.05 2.68
N GLU A 47 -23.99 3.17 3.72
CA GLU A 47 -23.04 4.27 3.89
C GLU A 47 -22.01 4.30 2.75
N LEU A 48 -21.48 3.14 2.36
CA LEU A 48 -20.53 3.04 1.24
C LEU A 48 -21.21 3.33 -0.10
N THR A 49 -22.44 2.87 -0.29
CA THR A 49 -23.21 3.13 -1.52
C THR A 49 -23.59 4.60 -1.65
N GLN A 50 -24.01 5.23 -0.56
CA GLN A 50 -24.34 6.66 -0.54
C GLN A 50 -23.12 7.55 -0.76
N ALA A 51 -21.94 7.10 -0.32
CA ALA A 51 -20.67 7.77 -0.58
C ALA A 51 -20.13 7.60 -2.02
N GLY A 52 -20.89 6.92 -2.89
CA GLY A 52 -20.55 6.70 -4.30
C GLY A 52 -19.60 5.52 -4.52
N TYR A 53 -19.46 4.62 -3.56
CA TYR A 53 -18.71 3.38 -3.70
C TYR A 53 -19.65 2.19 -3.99
N HIS A 54 -19.15 1.19 -4.71
CA HIS A 54 -19.89 -0.04 -5.01
C HIS A 54 -19.87 -1.06 -3.85
N GLY A 55 -19.73 -0.59 -2.61
CA GLY A 55 -19.54 -1.43 -1.43
C GLY A 55 -18.10 -1.86 -1.20
N PHE A 56 -17.90 -2.77 -0.25
CA PHE A 56 -16.60 -3.33 0.06
C PHE A 56 -16.31 -4.52 -0.87
N LEU A 57 -15.25 -4.43 -1.67
CA LEU A 57 -14.91 -5.41 -2.73
C LEU A 57 -13.73 -6.32 -2.37
N TYR A 58 -13.37 -6.40 -1.11
CA TYR A 58 -12.18 -7.12 -0.63
C TYR A 58 -12.57 -8.28 0.29
N PHE A 59 -11.61 -9.11 0.63
CA PHE A 59 -11.82 -10.15 1.62
C PHE A 59 -12.01 -9.57 3.04
N PRO A 60 -12.73 -10.26 3.95
CA PRO A 60 -12.93 -9.81 5.33
C PRO A 60 -11.61 -9.52 6.06
N GLN A 61 -10.55 -10.28 5.75
CA GLN A 61 -9.23 -10.09 6.36
C GLN A 61 -8.67 -8.69 6.12
N SER A 62 -8.97 -8.06 4.99
CA SER A 62 -8.51 -6.70 4.73
C SER A 62 -9.21 -5.67 5.62
N ALA A 63 -10.48 -5.89 6.00
CA ALA A 63 -11.17 -5.08 7.00
C ALA A 63 -10.52 -5.25 8.39
N VAL A 64 -10.24 -6.48 8.79
CA VAL A 64 -9.56 -6.77 10.07
C VAL A 64 -8.18 -6.12 10.11
N LEU A 65 -7.38 -6.24 9.05
CA LEU A 65 -6.06 -5.61 8.95
C LEU A 65 -6.11 -4.08 8.96
N SER A 66 -7.23 -3.50 8.56
CA SER A 66 -7.44 -2.05 8.56
C SER A 66 -7.88 -1.50 9.93
N THR A 67 -8.24 -2.37 10.87
CA THR A 67 -8.76 -1.99 12.20
C THR A 67 -7.88 -1.00 12.96
N PRO A 68 -6.54 -1.13 13.02
CA PRO A 68 -5.72 -0.19 13.81
C PRO A 68 -5.83 1.26 13.35
N LEU A 69 -6.20 1.49 12.10
CA LEU A 69 -6.34 2.83 11.53
C LEU A 69 -7.80 3.32 11.52
N ALA A 70 -8.77 2.40 11.56
CA ALA A 70 -10.19 2.69 11.42
C ALA A 70 -10.77 3.56 12.55
N TYR A 71 -10.10 3.62 13.70
CA TYR A 71 -10.51 4.38 14.89
C TYR A 71 -9.67 5.65 15.12
N LEU A 72 -8.73 5.95 14.22
CA LEU A 72 -7.97 7.19 14.25
C LEU A 72 -8.76 8.32 13.55
N PRO A 73 -8.48 9.60 13.89
CA PRO A 73 -8.96 10.72 13.09
C PRO A 73 -8.63 10.53 11.62
N LEU A 74 -9.59 10.77 10.72
CA LEU A 74 -9.48 10.42 9.30
C LEU A 74 -8.18 10.89 8.65
N GLY A 75 -7.79 12.14 8.86
CA GLY A 75 -6.55 12.68 8.29
C GLY A 75 -5.29 11.95 8.79
N VAL A 76 -5.29 11.55 10.08
CA VAL A 76 -4.18 10.78 10.67
C VAL A 76 -4.15 9.36 10.10
N ALA A 77 -5.29 8.68 10.03
CA ALA A 77 -5.39 7.35 9.45
C ALA A 77 -4.87 7.33 8.01
N GLU A 78 -5.30 8.29 7.20
CA GLU A 78 -4.88 8.43 5.81
C GLU A 78 -3.39 8.78 5.66
N ALA A 79 -2.87 9.67 6.49
CA ALA A 79 -1.47 10.05 6.48
C ALA A 79 -0.57 8.87 6.85
N VAL A 80 -0.90 8.16 7.93
CA VAL A 80 -0.16 6.95 8.35
C VAL A 80 -0.22 5.86 7.29
N TRP A 81 -1.41 5.59 6.74
CA TRP A 81 -1.60 4.59 5.71
C TRP A 81 -0.75 4.84 4.46
N ARG A 82 -0.79 6.06 3.94
CA ARG A 82 -0.03 6.44 2.75
C ARG A 82 1.47 6.45 3.02
N ALA A 83 1.90 6.99 4.17
CA ALA A 83 3.31 6.97 4.56
C ALA A 83 3.84 5.54 4.67
N LEU A 84 3.09 4.64 5.34
CA LEU A 84 3.44 3.23 5.47
C LEU A 84 3.57 2.56 4.09
N GLY A 85 2.56 2.70 3.25
CA GLY A 85 2.56 2.07 1.91
C GLY A 85 3.73 2.54 1.05
N LEU A 86 3.96 3.86 0.98
CA LEU A 86 5.06 4.43 0.22
C LEU A 86 6.43 4.05 0.78
N SER A 87 6.57 3.96 2.12
CA SER A 87 7.83 3.55 2.76
C SER A 87 8.15 2.08 2.48
N VAL A 88 7.15 1.20 2.58
CA VAL A 88 7.30 -0.24 2.24
C VAL A 88 7.70 -0.40 0.78
N LEU A 89 7.09 0.35 -0.13
CA LEU A 89 7.41 0.31 -1.54
C LEU A 89 8.80 0.86 -1.85
N ALA A 90 9.17 2.02 -1.30
CA ALA A 90 10.50 2.60 -1.49
C ALA A 90 11.61 1.66 -0.99
N TRP A 91 11.40 1.03 0.17
CA TRP A 91 12.32 0.04 0.70
C TRP A 91 12.36 -1.23 -0.16
N GLY A 92 11.23 -1.69 -0.67
CA GLY A 92 11.16 -2.78 -1.64
C GLY A 92 12.00 -2.49 -2.89
N PHE A 93 11.83 -1.31 -3.48
CA PHE A 93 12.62 -0.86 -4.63
C PHE A 93 14.12 -0.80 -4.33
N TRP A 94 14.49 -0.31 -3.14
CA TRP A 94 15.88 -0.31 -2.71
C TRP A 94 16.46 -1.73 -2.59
N ARG A 95 15.69 -2.68 -2.04
CA ARG A 95 16.12 -4.08 -1.95
C ARG A 95 16.31 -4.72 -3.34
N VAL A 96 15.37 -4.47 -4.26
CA VAL A 96 15.46 -4.94 -5.65
C VAL A 96 16.67 -4.29 -6.35
N ALA A 97 16.89 -2.99 -6.17
CA ALA A 97 18.05 -2.29 -6.74
C ALA A 97 19.39 -2.88 -6.26
N LYS A 98 19.49 -3.25 -4.98
CA LYS A 98 20.66 -3.98 -4.46
C LYS A 98 20.84 -5.33 -5.15
N LEU A 99 19.77 -6.07 -5.36
CA LEU A 99 19.83 -7.37 -6.00
C LEU A 99 20.28 -7.25 -7.47
N VAL A 100 19.72 -6.30 -8.22
CA VAL A 100 20.08 -6.03 -9.61
C VAL A 100 21.55 -5.61 -9.72
N ALA A 101 22.04 -4.79 -8.80
CA ALA A 101 23.42 -4.32 -8.78
C ALA A 101 24.46 -5.45 -8.61
N LEU A 102 24.07 -6.59 -8.02
CA LEU A 102 24.96 -7.76 -7.90
C LEU A 102 25.26 -8.43 -9.26
N HIS A 103 24.36 -8.25 -10.24
CA HIS A 103 24.40 -8.96 -11.52
C HIS A 103 24.54 -8.01 -12.72
N SER A 104 24.75 -6.72 -12.48
CA SER A 104 24.80 -5.69 -13.52
C SER A 104 25.89 -4.67 -13.27
N ARG A 105 26.26 -3.92 -14.33
CA ARG A 105 27.12 -2.75 -14.20
C ARG A 105 26.36 -1.60 -13.57
N GLY A 106 26.92 -0.98 -12.56
CA GLY A 106 26.31 0.14 -11.82
C GLY A 106 26.00 -0.22 -10.36
N GLY A 107 26.09 0.79 -9.49
CA GLY A 107 25.80 0.61 -8.07
C GLY A 107 24.31 0.60 -7.74
N PRO A 108 23.93 0.17 -6.52
CA PRO A 108 22.52 0.13 -6.09
C PRO A 108 21.81 1.48 -6.19
N GLY A 109 22.54 2.58 -6.00
CA GLY A 109 22.02 3.94 -6.11
C GLY A 109 21.51 4.29 -7.51
N LEU A 110 22.21 3.84 -8.56
CA LEU A 110 21.79 4.02 -9.96
C LEU A 110 20.48 3.28 -10.22
N TRP A 111 20.42 1.99 -9.88
CA TRP A 111 19.24 1.16 -10.12
C TRP A 111 18.03 1.65 -9.30
N PHE A 112 18.26 2.10 -8.06
CA PHE A 112 17.21 2.71 -7.27
C PHE A 112 16.72 4.03 -7.86
N ALA A 113 17.62 4.86 -8.40
CA ALA A 113 17.26 6.12 -9.05
C ALA A 113 16.43 5.86 -10.32
N LEU A 114 16.83 4.89 -11.16
CA LEU A 114 16.09 4.51 -12.35
C LEU A 114 14.70 3.94 -12.02
N ALA A 115 14.61 3.01 -11.07
CA ALA A 115 13.33 2.46 -10.62
C ALA A 115 12.42 3.56 -10.04
N SER A 116 12.98 4.52 -9.28
CA SER A 116 12.24 5.65 -8.74
C SER A 116 11.76 6.59 -9.86
N PHE A 117 12.60 6.89 -10.84
CA PHE A 117 12.25 7.76 -11.97
C PHE A 117 11.09 7.21 -12.78
N LEU A 118 11.08 5.90 -13.04
CA LEU A 118 10.01 5.24 -13.78
C LEU A 118 8.77 4.99 -12.90
N GLY A 119 8.98 4.62 -11.63
CA GLY A 119 7.90 4.21 -10.73
C GLY A 119 7.10 5.37 -10.15
N ILE A 120 7.75 6.43 -9.67
CA ILE A 120 7.05 7.52 -8.96
C ILE A 120 5.92 8.14 -9.80
N PRO A 121 6.09 8.48 -11.08
CA PRO A 121 4.98 9.04 -11.87
C PRO A 121 3.78 8.11 -11.97
N THR A 122 4.01 6.82 -12.17
CA THR A 122 2.93 5.81 -12.32
C THR A 122 2.19 5.52 -11.00
N LEU A 123 2.85 5.71 -9.87
CA LEU A 123 2.33 5.43 -8.53
C LEU A 123 1.58 6.61 -7.91
N THR A 124 1.78 7.83 -8.41
CA THR A 124 1.26 9.06 -7.78
C THR A 124 -0.27 9.03 -7.62
N GLY A 125 -1.00 8.56 -8.64
CA GLY A 125 -2.46 8.44 -8.58
C GLY A 125 -2.91 7.46 -7.47
N SER A 126 -2.30 6.27 -7.41
CA SER A 126 -2.61 5.27 -6.38
C SER A 126 -2.23 5.75 -4.98
N ALA A 127 -1.12 6.49 -4.85
CA ALA A 127 -0.69 7.07 -3.58
C ALA A 127 -1.66 8.15 -3.09
N GLN A 128 -2.13 9.03 -3.96
CA GLN A 128 -3.14 10.04 -3.64
C GLN A 128 -4.48 9.41 -3.26
N ASN A 129 -4.86 8.32 -3.93
CA ASN A 129 -6.12 7.62 -3.66
C ASN A 129 -6.06 6.68 -2.45
N GLY A 130 -4.92 6.49 -1.80
CA GLY A 130 -4.77 5.62 -0.64
C GLY A 130 -5.05 4.14 -0.91
N GLN A 131 -4.78 3.66 -2.13
CA GLN A 131 -5.08 2.29 -2.56
C GLN A 131 -4.14 1.26 -1.94
N PHE A 132 -4.63 0.06 -1.67
CA PHE A 132 -3.83 -1.11 -1.28
C PHE A 132 -2.71 -1.44 -2.26
N ASN A 133 -2.83 -1.10 -3.53
CA ASN A 133 -1.86 -1.43 -4.57
C ASN A 133 -0.43 -1.00 -4.22
N ILE A 134 -0.26 0.15 -3.55
CA ILE A 134 1.06 0.66 -3.16
C ILE A 134 1.77 -0.29 -2.20
N ILE A 135 1.10 -0.65 -1.11
CA ILE A 135 1.70 -1.55 -0.10
C ILE A 135 1.88 -2.95 -0.67
N ILE A 136 0.93 -3.44 -1.46
CA ILE A 136 1.01 -4.76 -2.11
C ILE A 136 2.22 -4.82 -3.04
N THR A 137 2.43 -3.83 -3.90
CA THR A 137 3.61 -3.78 -4.79
C THR A 137 4.90 -3.79 -3.97
N GLY A 138 4.93 -3.07 -2.85
CA GLY A 138 6.07 -3.12 -1.93
C GLY A 138 6.30 -4.50 -1.32
N LEU A 139 5.24 -5.17 -0.84
CA LEU A 139 5.32 -6.52 -0.30
C LEU A 139 5.80 -7.53 -1.36
N MET A 140 5.32 -7.44 -2.61
CA MET A 140 5.77 -8.27 -3.72
C MET A 140 7.26 -8.03 -4.04
N ALA A 141 7.73 -6.78 -4.04
CA ALA A 141 9.14 -6.47 -4.23
C ALA A 141 10.02 -7.08 -3.12
N HIS A 142 9.56 -7.04 -1.87
CA HIS A 142 10.24 -7.70 -0.75
C HIS A 142 10.23 -9.22 -0.89
N ALA A 143 9.08 -9.81 -1.27
CA ALA A 143 8.95 -11.25 -1.47
C ALA A 143 9.87 -11.75 -2.59
N LEU A 144 9.96 -11.03 -3.71
CA LEU A 144 10.86 -11.34 -4.81
C LEU A 144 12.32 -11.46 -4.34
N VAL A 145 12.79 -10.50 -3.56
CA VAL A 145 14.16 -10.52 -3.02
C VAL A 145 14.34 -11.67 -2.03
N ASP A 146 13.35 -11.95 -1.18
CA ASP A 146 13.43 -13.06 -0.21
C ASP A 146 13.38 -14.43 -0.90
N LEU A 147 12.63 -14.59 -2.02
CA LEU A 147 12.67 -15.77 -2.88
C LEU A 147 14.07 -15.98 -3.48
N PHE A 148 14.69 -14.95 -4.00
CA PHE A 148 16.03 -15.02 -4.55
C PHE A 148 17.05 -15.52 -3.52
N TYR A 149 16.95 -15.05 -2.27
CA TYR A 149 17.81 -15.49 -1.17
C TYR A 149 17.32 -16.78 -0.49
N ARG A 150 16.36 -17.52 -1.08
CA ARG A 150 15.78 -18.76 -0.57
C ARG A 150 15.16 -18.63 0.83
N ARG A 151 14.66 -17.45 1.18
CA ARG A 151 13.97 -17.18 2.45
C ARG A 151 12.48 -17.46 2.28
N TRP A 152 12.12 -18.71 1.99
CA TRP A 152 10.81 -19.15 1.53
C TRP A 152 9.67 -18.72 2.47
N TRP A 153 9.84 -18.93 3.79
CA TRP A 153 8.81 -18.61 4.73
C TRP A 153 8.51 -17.09 4.81
N ARG A 154 9.54 -16.24 4.66
CA ARG A 154 9.36 -14.78 4.63
C ARG A 154 8.63 -14.35 3.37
N ALA A 155 9.01 -14.87 2.24
CA ALA A 155 8.34 -14.62 0.98
C ALA A 155 6.87 -15.07 1.04
N ALA A 156 6.60 -16.26 1.58
CA ALA A 156 5.25 -16.76 1.76
C ALA A 156 4.39 -15.86 2.65
N LEU A 157 4.92 -15.37 3.78
CA LEU A 157 4.21 -14.43 4.66
C LEU A 157 3.90 -13.10 3.97
N LEU A 158 4.85 -12.54 3.21
CA LEU A 158 4.66 -11.28 2.48
C LEU A 158 3.60 -11.42 1.39
N LEU A 159 3.62 -12.53 0.64
CA LEU A 159 2.60 -12.83 -0.37
C LEU A 159 1.23 -13.08 0.26
N ALA A 160 1.17 -13.84 1.35
CA ALA A 160 -0.07 -14.11 2.07
C ALA A 160 -0.70 -12.80 2.60
N LEU A 161 0.11 -11.88 3.13
CA LEU A 161 -0.36 -10.56 3.54
C LEU A 161 -0.88 -9.74 2.35
N GLY A 162 -0.19 -9.76 1.21
CA GLY A 162 -0.67 -9.13 -0.02
C GLY A 162 -2.01 -9.68 -0.49
N ILE A 163 -2.18 -11.01 -0.48
CA ILE A 163 -3.44 -11.70 -0.84
C ILE A 163 -4.56 -11.33 0.14
N ALA A 164 -4.26 -11.29 1.45
CA ALA A 164 -5.24 -10.91 2.47
C ALA A 164 -5.74 -9.46 2.29
N LEU A 165 -4.89 -8.56 1.81
CA LEU A 165 -5.29 -7.19 1.48
C LEU A 165 -6.11 -7.13 0.19
N LYS A 166 -5.72 -7.88 -0.84
CA LYS A 166 -6.41 -7.84 -2.13
C LYS A 166 -6.20 -9.15 -2.93
N PRO A 167 -7.27 -9.88 -3.27
CA PRO A 167 -7.16 -11.22 -3.83
C PRO A 167 -6.56 -11.29 -5.23
N HIS A 168 -6.52 -10.20 -5.98
CA HIS A 168 -5.97 -10.21 -7.35
C HIS A 168 -4.47 -10.53 -7.41
N VAL A 169 -3.76 -10.49 -6.28
CA VAL A 169 -2.37 -10.95 -6.17
C VAL A 169 -2.22 -12.45 -6.49
N LEU A 170 -3.31 -13.21 -6.41
CA LEU A 170 -3.32 -14.64 -6.79
C LEU A 170 -3.14 -14.90 -8.30
N VAL A 171 -3.26 -13.87 -9.13
CA VAL A 171 -3.22 -14.01 -10.60
C VAL A 171 -1.79 -13.88 -11.14
N PHE A 172 -0.82 -13.59 -10.30
CA PHE A 172 0.60 -13.45 -10.61
C PHE A 172 1.44 -14.46 -9.84
#